data_a027236f5f75a6f3242932379f98bbe8
#
_entry.id   a027236f5f75a6f3242932379f98bbe8
#
_cell.length_a   1.000
_cell.length_b   1.000
_cell.length_c   1.000
_cell.angle_alpha   90.00
_cell.angle_beta   90.00
_cell.angle_gamma   90.00
#
_symmetry.space_group_name_H-M   'P 1'
#
loop_
_entity.id
_entity.type
_entity.pdbx_description
1 polymer ?
#
loop_
_entity_poly.entity_id
_entity_poly.type
_entity_poly.pdbx_seq_one_letter_code
_entity_poly.pdbx_strand_id
1 'polypeptide(L)' 'MTERKGILLRLDPAVHEALARWAADELRSTNAQIEFLLRRALADEGRLPRHAGRMRPRGRPPASSPTQAT' A
#
# COMPACT_ATOMS: atom_id res chain seq x y z
N MET A 1 -18.07 -6.06 -1.14
CA MET A 1 -16.85 -5.45 -1.30
C MET A 1 -16.81 -4.09 -0.71
N THR A 2 -15.77 -3.77 -0.04
CA THR A 2 -15.69 -2.51 0.64
C THR A 2 -15.20 -1.43 -0.27
N GLU A 3 -15.88 -0.31 -0.25
CA GLU A 3 -15.48 0.78 -1.03
C GLU A 3 -14.33 1.50 -0.40
N ARG A 4 -13.35 1.88 -1.14
CA ARG A 4 -12.22 2.58 -0.58
C ARG A 4 -12.52 4.04 -0.44
N LYS A 5 -12.02 4.64 0.60
CA LYS A 5 -12.25 6.04 0.84
C LYS A 5 -11.04 6.84 0.45
N GLY A 6 -11.28 7.99 -0.13
CA GLY A 6 -10.20 8.84 -0.56
C GLY A 6 -9.82 9.84 0.50
N ILE A 7 -8.56 10.20 0.52
CA ILE A 7 -8.12 11.19 1.47
C ILE A 7 -7.00 11.97 0.81
N LEU A 8 -6.95 13.26 1.02
CA LEU A 8 -5.93 14.08 0.46
C LEU A 8 -4.82 14.27 1.48
N LEU A 9 -3.61 13.87 1.13
CA LEU A 9 -2.48 14.07 2.01
C LEU A 9 -1.59 15.13 1.45
N ARG A 10 -1.18 16.05 2.30
CA ARG A 10 -0.25 17.08 1.90
C ARG A 10 1.05 16.79 2.60
N LEU A 11 2.05 16.38 1.87
CA LEU A 11 3.30 15.98 2.44
C LEU A 11 4.42 16.93 2.07
N ASP A 12 5.44 16.95 2.90
CA ASP A 12 6.64 17.68 2.58
C ASP A 12 7.16 17.09 1.27
N PRO A 13 7.60 17.92 0.34
CA PRO A 13 8.05 17.42 -0.96
C PRO A 13 9.13 16.36 -0.85
N ALA A 14 10.05 16.51 0.08
CA ALA A 14 11.12 15.53 0.24
C ALA A 14 10.57 14.18 0.71
N VAL A 15 9.55 14.23 1.56
CA VAL A 15 8.93 13.00 2.04
C VAL A 15 8.18 12.34 0.90
N HIS A 16 7.49 13.14 0.11
CA HIS A 16 6.75 12.61 -1.01
C HIS A 16 7.69 11.91 -1.98
N GLU A 17 8.80 12.55 -2.29
CA GLU A 17 9.75 11.96 -3.21
C GLU A 17 10.36 10.69 -2.66
N ALA A 18 10.68 10.65 -1.41
CA ALA A 18 11.23 9.45 -0.79
C ALA A 18 10.24 8.29 -0.87
N LEU A 19 8.96 8.60 -0.65
CA LEU A 19 7.94 7.57 -0.74
C LEU A 19 7.79 7.05 -2.17
N ALA A 20 7.86 7.96 -3.14
CA ALA A 20 7.73 7.56 -4.52
C ALA A 20 8.88 6.66 -4.95
N ARG A 21 10.08 6.94 -4.49
CA ARG A 21 11.21 6.11 -4.80
C ARG A 21 11.10 4.76 -4.15
N TRP A 22 10.67 4.73 -2.92
CA TRP A 22 10.51 3.49 -2.19
C TRP A 22 9.45 2.63 -2.87
N ALA A 23 8.35 3.27 -3.27
CA ALA A 23 7.28 2.54 -3.94
C ALA A 23 7.79 1.92 -5.24
N ALA A 24 8.59 2.66 -5.99
CA ALA A 24 9.13 2.15 -7.22
C ALA A 24 10.04 0.96 -6.96
N ASP A 25 10.85 1.03 -5.92
CA ASP A 25 11.75 -0.07 -5.58
C ASP A 25 10.98 -1.32 -5.22
N GLU A 26 9.79 -1.16 -4.70
CA GLU A 26 8.98 -2.30 -4.33
C GLU A 26 7.89 -2.62 -5.31
N LEU A 27 7.95 -2.01 -6.46
CA LEU A 27 6.95 -2.24 -7.51
C LEU A 27 5.53 -1.96 -7.05
N ARG A 28 5.38 -0.88 -6.30
CA ARG A 28 4.07 -0.44 -5.86
C ARG A 28 3.83 0.97 -6.31
N SER A 29 2.58 1.38 -6.38
CA SER A 29 2.27 2.77 -6.64
C SER A 29 2.54 3.53 -5.35
N THR A 30 2.70 4.83 -5.43
CA THR A 30 2.91 5.64 -4.25
C THR A 30 1.73 5.49 -3.29
N ASN A 31 0.54 5.46 -3.84
CA ASN A 31 -0.65 5.30 -3.01
C ASN A 31 -0.63 3.97 -2.26
N ALA A 32 -0.28 2.91 -2.95
CA ALA A 32 -0.22 1.60 -2.31
C ALA A 32 0.88 1.54 -1.26
N GLN A 33 2.00 2.21 -1.52
CA GLN A 33 3.08 2.22 -0.57
C GLN A 33 2.66 2.95 0.71
N ILE A 34 1.94 4.06 0.56
CA ILE A 34 1.47 4.78 1.72
C ILE A 34 0.50 3.92 2.52
N GLU A 35 -0.42 3.25 1.85
CA GLU A 35 -1.36 2.41 2.56
C GLU A 35 -0.65 1.27 3.29
N PHE A 36 0.37 0.70 2.66
CA PHE A 36 1.13 -0.37 3.27
C PHE A 36 1.77 0.12 4.57
N LEU A 37 2.37 1.30 4.53
CA LEU A 37 3.03 1.83 5.70
C LEU A 37 2.04 2.19 6.80
N LEU A 38 0.87 2.68 6.43
CA LEU A 38 -0.14 2.99 7.40
C LEU A 38 -0.66 1.72 8.07
N ARG A 39 -0.83 0.66 7.30
CA ARG A 39 -1.28 -0.60 7.86
C ARG A 39 -0.25 -1.13 8.85
N ARG A 40 1.02 -0.99 8.53
CA ARG A 40 2.07 -1.42 9.42
C ARG A 40 2.03 -0.63 10.71
N ALA A 41 1.87 0.69 10.60
CA ALA A 41 1.83 1.53 11.77
C ALA A 41 0.62 1.17 12.64
N LEU A 42 -0.52 0.92 12.01
CA LEU A 42 -1.70 0.55 12.74
C LEU A 42 -1.54 -0.80 13.43
N ALA A 43 -0.90 -1.73 12.76
CA ALA A 43 -0.67 -3.04 13.34
C ALA A 43 0.28 -2.94 14.53
N ASP A 44 1.31 -2.11 14.41
CA ASP A 44 2.27 -1.94 15.48
C ASP A 44 1.60 -1.34 16.72
N GLU A 45 0.57 -0.53 16.51
CA GLU A 45 -0.14 0.06 17.62
C GLU A 45 -1.33 -0.77 18.06
N GLY A 46 -1.53 -1.91 17.46
CA GLY A 46 -2.65 -2.76 17.79
C GLY A 46 -3.99 -2.21 17.35
N ARG A 47 -4.00 -1.37 16.33
CA ARG A 47 -5.23 -0.74 15.89
C ARG A 47 -5.67 -1.13 14.50
N LEU A 48 -5.00 -2.05 13.86
CA LEU A 48 -5.40 -2.45 12.51
C LEU A 48 -6.68 -3.27 12.58
N PRO A 49 -7.75 -2.86 11.88
CA PRO A 49 -8.99 -3.60 11.94
C PRO A 49 -8.87 -4.97 11.30
N ARG A 50 -9.50 -5.97 11.92
CA ARG A 50 -9.47 -7.29 11.36
C ARG A 50 -10.09 -7.36 10.02
N HIS A 51 -11.07 -6.52 9.75
CA HIS A 51 -11.80 -6.55 8.50
C HIS A 51 -11.19 -5.62 7.45
N ALA A 52 -9.98 -5.14 7.65
CA ALA A 52 -9.37 -4.28 6.64
C ALA A 52 -9.21 -5.11 5.37
N GLY A 53 -9.52 -4.50 4.26
CA GLY A 53 -9.45 -5.21 3.00
C GLY A 53 -8.03 -5.57 2.63
N ARG A 54 -7.86 -6.59 1.76
CA ARG A 54 -6.58 -6.99 1.35
C ARG A 54 -5.93 -5.98 0.47
N MET A 55 -4.63 -5.80 0.57
CA MET A 55 -3.93 -4.92 -0.31
C MET A 55 -3.60 -5.63 -1.60
N ARG A 56 -3.48 -4.87 -2.68
CA ARG A 56 -3.08 -5.41 -3.91
C ARG A 56 -1.71 -5.97 -3.80
N PRO A 57 -1.36 -7.02 -4.45
CA PRO A 57 -0.03 -7.59 -4.42
C PRO A 57 0.93 -6.64 -5.11
N ARG A 58 2.20 -6.76 -4.85
CA ARG A 58 3.17 -5.94 -5.49
C ARG A 58 3.06 -6.11 -6.98
N GLY A 59 3.35 -5.05 -7.69
CA GLY A 59 3.20 -5.06 -9.10
C GLY A 59 4.09 -6.03 -9.77
N ARG A 60 3.60 -7.11 -10.27
CA ARG A 60 4.30 -8.03 -10.98
C ARG A 60 3.52 -8.49 -12.08
N PRO A 61 4.09 -8.94 -13.08
CA PRO A 61 3.37 -9.36 -14.23
C PRO A 61 2.41 -10.42 -13.83
N PRO A 62 1.24 -10.19 -14.08
CA PRO A 62 0.23 -11.11 -13.71
C PRO A 62 0.43 -12.44 -14.32
N ALA A 63 0.92 -12.41 -15.43
CA ALA A 63 1.07 -13.64 -16.07
C ALA A 63 1.73 -14.57 -15.21
N SER A 64 2.45 -14.08 -14.41
CA SER A 64 3.19 -14.95 -13.68
C SER A 64 2.46 -15.72 -12.78
N SER A 65 1.35 -15.57 -12.65
CA SER A 65 0.90 -16.37 -11.74
C SER A 65 -0.27 -16.55 -11.27
N PRO A 66 -0.68 -17.42 -11.75
CA PRO A 66 -1.90 -17.88 -11.34
C PRO A 66 -1.71 -18.25 -9.95
N THR A 67 -0.62 -18.64 -9.75
CA THR A 67 -0.47 -19.14 -8.53
C THR A 67 -0.60 -18.25 -7.47
N GLN A 68 -0.23 -17.29 -7.61
CA GLN A 68 -0.25 -16.54 -6.56
C GLN A 68 -1.42 -16.22 -6.12
N ALA A 69 -2.13 -16.68 -6.64
CA ALA A 69 -3.35 -16.47 -6.24
C ALA A 69 -3.38 -16.42 -4.85
N THR A 70 -3.06 -16.73 -4.49
CA THR A 70 -3.21 -16.74 -3.27
C THR A 70 -2.90 -16.02 -2.66
#